data_b1854f3290a47aeb759bef0ec9c1d361
#
_entry.id   b1854f3290a47aeb759bef0ec9c1d361
#
_cell.length_a   1.000
_cell.length_b   1.000
_cell.length_c   1.000
_cell.angle_alpha   90.00
_cell.angle_beta   90.00
_cell.angle_gamma   90.00
#
_symmetry.space_group_name_H-M   'P 1'
#
loop_
_entity.id
_entity.type
_entity.pdbx_description
1 polymer ?
#
loop_
_entity_poly.entity_id
_entity_poly.type
_entity_poly.pdbx_seq_one_letter_code
_entity_poly.pdbx_strand_id
1 'polypeptide(L)'
;MIISYYGPNASGKTTFAKCEAIELIRQGKKIAFLDTENGFSVDRIKQIAGEDYKKCLDSILLFKIKSFKEQQEAVKNLEKIKDKISLVIIDSFNSYYRRLYNSKPQLAKSMLNSQLKILEKLNIKVILTNQVFDNFNGGVTGVGSYFTDKVSDEIIELKKEPRKWINKKTKEEKSFELISSGVFWI
;
A
#
# COMPACT_ATOMS: atom_id res chain seq x y z
N MET A 1 11.33 -2.12 -6.98
CA MET A 1 11.18 -0.85 -6.22
C MET A 1 10.01 -0.99 -5.25
N ILE A 2 10.23 -0.72 -3.97
CA ILE A 2 9.21 -0.78 -2.92
C ILE A 2 8.95 0.63 -2.38
N ILE A 3 7.68 1.06 -2.38
CA ILE A 3 7.24 2.34 -1.82
C ILE A 3 6.35 2.06 -0.62
N SER A 4 6.68 2.65 0.54
CA SER A 4 5.88 2.55 1.76
C SER A 4 5.15 3.87 2.00
N TYR A 5 3.81 3.86 1.92
CA TYR A 5 2.96 4.97 2.36
C TYR A 5 2.51 4.73 3.79
N TYR A 6 2.75 5.67 4.69
CA TYR A 6 2.23 5.63 6.04
C TYR A 6 1.58 6.95 6.45
N GLY A 7 0.70 6.89 7.43
CA GLY A 7 -0.04 8.05 7.93
C GLY A 7 -1.32 7.65 8.63
N PRO A 8 -2.00 8.59 9.30
CA PRO A 8 -3.24 8.32 10.01
C PRO A 8 -4.38 7.89 9.06
N ASN A 9 -5.49 7.46 9.64
CA ASN A 9 -6.68 7.14 8.86
C ASN A 9 -7.12 8.37 8.05
N ALA A 10 -7.62 8.12 6.82
CA ALA A 10 -8.04 9.15 5.88
C ALA A 10 -6.94 10.14 5.43
N SER A 11 -5.65 9.82 5.63
CA SER A 11 -4.55 10.64 5.12
C SER A 11 -4.35 10.53 3.60
N GLY A 12 -4.97 9.54 2.92
CA GLY A 12 -4.92 9.39 1.47
C GLY A 12 -4.09 8.21 0.96
N LYS A 13 -3.51 7.36 1.82
CA LYS A 13 -2.66 6.20 1.43
C LYS A 13 -3.26 5.36 0.30
N THR A 14 -4.48 4.87 0.50
CA THR A 14 -5.22 4.09 -0.49
C THR A 14 -5.51 4.88 -1.77
N THR A 15 -5.74 6.20 -1.66
CA THR A 15 -5.99 7.05 -2.83
C THR A 15 -4.72 7.19 -3.67
N PHE A 16 -3.57 7.47 -3.05
CA PHE A 16 -2.28 7.50 -3.74
C PHE A 16 -1.99 6.18 -4.46
N ALA A 17 -2.15 5.04 -3.76
CA ALA A 17 -1.94 3.73 -4.35
C ALA A 17 -2.88 3.47 -5.55
N LYS A 18 -4.16 3.86 -5.46
CA LYS A 18 -5.12 3.73 -6.56
C LYS A 18 -4.80 4.65 -7.73
N CYS A 19 -4.38 5.89 -7.50
CA CYS A 19 -3.96 6.81 -8.57
C CYS A 19 -2.77 6.22 -9.35
N GLU A 20 -1.78 5.69 -8.66
CA GLU A 20 -0.62 5.05 -9.31
C GLU A 20 -1.01 3.79 -10.10
N ALA A 21 -1.93 2.98 -9.57
CA ALA A 21 -2.47 1.82 -10.27
C ALA A 21 -3.15 2.24 -11.58
N ILE A 22 -4.03 3.24 -11.53
CA ILE A 22 -4.79 3.72 -12.69
C ILE A 22 -3.84 4.28 -13.75
N GLU A 23 -2.80 5.02 -13.35
CA GLU A 23 -1.80 5.53 -14.28
C GLU A 23 -1.08 4.41 -15.05
N LEU A 24 -0.65 3.36 -14.34
CA LEU A 24 -0.02 2.21 -14.98
C LEU A 24 -1.01 1.41 -15.86
N ILE A 25 -2.28 1.32 -15.47
CA ILE A 25 -3.31 0.64 -16.28
C ILE A 25 -3.57 1.40 -17.57
N ARG A 26 -3.58 2.73 -17.56
CA ARG A 26 -3.67 3.55 -18.77
C ARG A 26 -2.56 3.23 -19.77
N GLN A 27 -1.37 2.88 -19.25
CA GLN A 27 -0.21 2.41 -20.04
C GLN A 27 -0.32 0.92 -20.44
N GLY A 28 -1.46 0.26 -20.24
CA GLY A 28 -1.71 -1.13 -20.61
C GLY A 28 -1.16 -2.17 -19.61
N LYS A 29 -0.79 -1.77 -18.40
CA LYS A 29 -0.25 -2.67 -17.38
C LYS A 29 -1.37 -3.32 -16.55
N LYS A 30 -1.08 -4.49 -15.95
CA LYS A 30 -1.95 -5.18 -14.99
C LYS A 30 -1.40 -5.03 -13.58
N ILE A 31 -2.31 -5.00 -12.60
CA ILE A 31 -2.03 -4.72 -11.19
C ILE A 31 -2.55 -5.86 -10.32
N ALA A 32 -1.77 -6.28 -9.33
CA ALA A 32 -2.27 -7.10 -8.24
C ALA A 32 -2.59 -6.22 -7.03
N PHE A 33 -3.83 -6.29 -6.54
CA PHE A 33 -4.29 -5.54 -5.37
C PHE A 33 -4.69 -6.51 -4.27
N LEU A 34 -3.93 -6.54 -3.17
CA LEU A 34 -4.20 -7.33 -1.98
C LEU A 34 -4.93 -6.45 -0.97
N ASP A 35 -6.24 -6.65 -0.84
CA ASP A 35 -7.11 -5.91 0.06
C ASP A 35 -7.24 -6.64 1.40
N THR A 36 -6.59 -6.12 2.44
CA THR A 36 -6.58 -6.70 3.79
C THR A 36 -7.59 -6.05 4.73
N GLU A 37 -8.19 -4.94 4.32
CA GLU A 37 -9.13 -4.16 5.14
C GLU A 37 -10.56 -4.19 4.59
N ASN A 38 -10.79 -4.91 3.49
CA ASN A 38 -12.05 -4.92 2.74
C ASN A 38 -12.48 -3.50 2.30
N GLY A 39 -11.45 -2.66 1.94
CA GLY A 39 -11.62 -1.26 1.57
C GLY A 39 -11.59 -0.98 0.06
N PHE A 40 -11.49 -2.03 -0.76
CA PHE A 40 -11.54 -1.85 -2.22
C PHE A 40 -12.94 -1.41 -2.65
N SER A 41 -13.04 -0.22 -3.24
CA SER A 41 -14.28 0.38 -3.71
C SER A 41 -14.24 0.57 -5.22
N VAL A 42 -15.19 -0.04 -5.92
CA VAL A 42 -15.42 0.14 -7.36
C VAL A 42 -15.80 1.59 -7.66
N ASP A 43 -16.63 2.21 -6.82
CA ASP A 43 -17.05 3.61 -7.02
C ASP A 43 -15.85 4.56 -6.90
N ARG A 44 -14.89 4.25 -6.01
CA ARG A 44 -13.67 5.05 -5.93
C ARG A 44 -12.78 4.87 -7.16
N ILE A 45 -12.72 3.68 -7.75
CA ILE A 45 -12.06 3.48 -9.06
C ILE A 45 -12.77 4.28 -10.15
N LYS A 46 -14.11 4.25 -10.21
CA LYS A 46 -14.89 5.06 -11.18
C LYS A 46 -14.60 6.55 -11.05
N GLN A 47 -14.57 7.09 -9.83
CA GLN A 47 -14.29 8.50 -9.58
C GLN A 47 -12.90 8.91 -10.09
N ILE A 48 -11.87 8.09 -9.83
CA ILE A 48 -10.48 8.42 -10.19
C ILE A 48 -10.21 8.15 -11.67
N ALA A 49 -10.71 7.04 -12.22
CA ALA A 49 -10.43 6.62 -13.59
C ALA A 49 -11.31 7.34 -14.64
N GLY A 50 -12.48 7.87 -14.22
CA GLY A 50 -13.44 8.45 -15.16
C GLY A 50 -13.96 7.41 -16.17
N GLU A 51 -13.91 7.73 -17.43
CA GLU A 51 -14.40 6.87 -18.53
C GLU A 51 -13.62 5.55 -18.65
N ASP A 52 -12.34 5.53 -18.23
CA ASP A 52 -11.47 4.36 -18.27
C ASP A 52 -11.80 3.30 -17.19
N TYR A 53 -12.81 3.52 -16.35
CA TYR A 53 -13.02 2.70 -15.14
C TYR A 53 -13.20 1.21 -15.41
N LYS A 54 -13.88 0.84 -16.50
CA LYS A 54 -14.08 -0.58 -16.91
C LYS A 54 -12.73 -1.24 -17.20
N LYS A 55 -11.91 -0.60 -18.03
CA LYS A 55 -10.54 -1.04 -18.35
C LYS A 55 -9.71 -1.18 -17.08
N CYS A 56 -9.88 -0.25 -16.12
CA CYS A 56 -9.18 -0.31 -14.84
C CYS A 56 -9.60 -1.53 -14.03
N LEU A 57 -10.91 -1.81 -13.92
CA LEU A 57 -11.41 -2.98 -13.19
C LEU A 57 -10.95 -4.30 -13.82
N ASP A 58 -10.96 -4.41 -15.15
CA ASP A 58 -10.50 -5.60 -15.89
C ASP A 58 -8.98 -5.84 -15.77
N SER A 59 -8.22 -4.80 -15.42
CA SER A 59 -6.76 -4.85 -15.30
C SER A 59 -6.29 -5.03 -13.86
N ILE A 60 -7.20 -5.06 -12.87
CA ILE A 60 -6.89 -5.25 -11.45
C ILE A 60 -7.21 -6.69 -11.04
N LEU A 61 -6.18 -7.44 -10.67
CA LEU A 61 -6.31 -8.73 -10.00
C LEU A 61 -6.52 -8.48 -8.51
N LEU A 62 -7.77 -8.52 -8.06
CA LEU A 62 -8.16 -8.26 -6.67
C LEU A 62 -8.09 -9.54 -5.83
N PHE A 63 -7.29 -9.51 -4.76
CA PHE A 63 -7.19 -10.54 -3.75
C PHE A 63 -7.79 -10.02 -2.43
N LYS A 64 -8.93 -10.55 -2.02
CA LYS A 64 -9.53 -10.25 -0.70
C LYS A 64 -8.87 -11.14 0.35
N ILE A 65 -8.16 -10.54 1.27
CA ILE A 65 -7.35 -11.21 2.30
C ILE A 65 -8.09 -11.14 3.64
N LYS A 66 -8.24 -12.27 4.30
CA LYS A 66 -8.99 -12.38 5.57
C LYS A 66 -8.11 -12.73 6.78
N SER A 67 -6.85 -13.09 6.56
CA SER A 67 -5.93 -13.47 7.63
C SER A 67 -4.47 -13.22 7.24
N PHE A 68 -3.57 -13.19 8.23
CA PHE A 68 -2.14 -13.03 7.98
C PHE A 68 -1.54 -14.23 7.23
N LYS A 69 -2.10 -15.43 7.44
CA LYS A 69 -1.72 -16.64 6.70
C LYS A 69 -2.10 -16.50 5.23
N GLU A 70 -3.33 -16.07 4.93
CA GLU A 70 -3.77 -15.82 3.55
C GLU A 70 -2.95 -14.73 2.88
N GLN A 71 -2.59 -13.64 3.61
CA GLN A 71 -1.69 -12.61 3.09
C GLN A 71 -0.35 -13.20 2.69
N GLN A 72 0.23 -14.06 3.53
CA GLN A 72 1.50 -14.72 3.24
C GLN A 72 1.40 -15.65 2.02
N GLU A 73 0.33 -16.41 1.90
CA GLU A 73 0.09 -17.29 0.76
C GLU A 73 -0.12 -16.48 -0.53
N ALA A 74 -0.89 -15.39 -0.46
CA ALA A 74 -1.07 -14.48 -1.60
C ALA A 74 0.26 -13.89 -2.06
N VAL A 75 1.09 -13.38 -1.11
CA VAL A 75 2.42 -12.83 -1.43
C VAL A 75 3.33 -13.89 -2.08
N LYS A 76 3.33 -15.15 -1.60
CA LYS A 76 4.07 -16.24 -2.24
C LYS A 76 3.59 -16.51 -3.67
N ASN A 77 2.28 -16.47 -3.90
CA ASN A 77 1.70 -16.73 -5.21
C ASN A 77 1.95 -15.62 -6.22
N LEU A 78 2.31 -14.40 -5.79
CA LEU A 78 2.70 -13.31 -6.70
C LEU A 78 3.86 -13.72 -7.62
N GLU A 79 4.76 -14.58 -7.15
CA GLU A 79 5.90 -15.06 -7.95
C GLU A 79 5.46 -15.79 -9.22
N LYS A 80 4.29 -16.48 -9.17
CA LYS A 80 3.73 -17.22 -10.32
C LYS A 80 3.14 -16.30 -11.39
N ILE A 81 2.85 -15.05 -11.04
CA ILE A 81 2.18 -14.09 -11.93
C ILE A 81 3.00 -12.82 -12.15
N LYS A 82 4.21 -12.73 -11.60
CA LYS A 82 5.04 -11.51 -11.64
C LYS A 82 5.27 -10.98 -13.06
N ASP A 83 5.42 -11.87 -14.04
CA ASP A 83 5.66 -11.49 -15.45
C ASP A 83 4.39 -10.94 -16.14
N LYS A 84 3.22 -11.08 -15.51
CA LYS A 84 1.93 -10.62 -16.01
C LYS A 84 1.45 -9.33 -15.35
N ILE A 85 2.13 -8.86 -14.29
CA ILE A 85 1.76 -7.68 -13.52
C ILE A 85 2.93 -6.71 -13.43
N SER A 86 2.65 -5.43 -13.31
CA SER A 86 3.68 -4.38 -13.20
C SER A 86 3.67 -3.67 -11.86
N LEU A 87 2.63 -3.88 -11.05
CA LEU A 87 2.49 -3.30 -9.72
C LEU A 87 1.79 -4.29 -8.79
N VAL A 88 2.27 -4.36 -7.56
CA VAL A 88 1.57 -4.97 -6.42
C VAL A 88 1.22 -3.88 -5.43
N ILE A 89 -0.03 -3.87 -4.96
CA ILE A 89 -0.49 -3.02 -3.86
C ILE A 89 -0.95 -3.93 -2.73
N ILE A 90 -0.50 -3.67 -1.51
CA ILE A 90 -1.00 -4.35 -0.30
C ILE A 90 -1.56 -3.28 0.64
N ASP A 91 -2.88 -3.24 0.75
CA ASP A 91 -3.61 -2.20 1.50
C ASP A 91 -4.50 -2.83 2.61
N SER A 92 -4.06 -2.77 3.87
CA SER A 92 -2.79 -2.30 4.40
C SER A 92 -1.89 -3.49 4.77
N PHE A 93 -0.57 -3.33 4.56
CA PHE A 93 0.39 -4.41 4.75
C PHE A 93 0.52 -4.86 6.21
N ASN A 94 0.42 -3.94 7.16
CA ASN A 94 0.62 -4.21 8.58
C ASN A 94 -0.67 -4.53 9.38
N SER A 95 -1.85 -4.60 8.75
CA SER A 95 -3.12 -4.81 9.43
C SER A 95 -3.16 -6.13 10.23
N TYR A 96 -2.90 -7.25 9.57
CA TYR A 96 -2.87 -8.56 10.23
C TYR A 96 -1.62 -8.80 11.06
N TYR A 97 -0.47 -8.23 10.68
CA TYR A 97 0.74 -8.26 11.49
C TYR A 97 0.48 -7.76 12.90
N ARG A 98 -0.16 -6.60 13.04
CA ARG A 98 -0.45 -5.99 14.35
C ARG A 98 -1.32 -6.89 15.23
N ARG A 99 -2.36 -7.50 14.63
CA ARG A 99 -3.25 -8.41 15.37
C ARG A 99 -2.49 -9.62 15.90
N LEU A 100 -1.64 -10.24 15.08
CA LEU A 100 -0.84 -11.38 15.48
C LEU A 100 0.28 -11.00 16.46
N TYR A 101 0.88 -9.82 16.29
CA TYR A 101 1.97 -9.34 17.14
C TYR A 101 1.61 -9.28 18.62
N ASN A 102 0.38 -8.90 18.95
CA ASN A 102 -0.09 -8.81 20.35
C ASN A 102 -0.11 -10.17 21.05
N SER A 103 -0.33 -11.27 20.34
CA SER A 103 -0.40 -12.61 20.93
C SER A 103 0.84 -13.46 20.66
N LYS A 104 1.47 -13.32 19.51
CA LYS A 104 2.58 -14.14 19.01
C LYS A 104 3.64 -13.29 18.31
N PRO A 105 4.40 -12.44 19.04
CA PRO A 105 5.28 -11.44 18.42
C PRO A 105 6.39 -12.04 17.55
N GLN A 106 7.00 -13.16 17.97
CA GLN A 106 8.09 -13.77 17.21
C GLN A 106 7.59 -14.37 15.89
N LEU A 107 6.43 -15.03 15.93
CA LEU A 107 5.80 -15.56 14.73
C LEU A 107 5.40 -14.43 13.76
N ALA A 108 4.80 -13.36 14.27
CA ALA A 108 4.42 -12.20 13.48
C ALA A 108 5.63 -11.58 12.76
N LYS A 109 6.74 -11.37 13.48
CA LYS A 109 8.00 -10.85 12.91
C LYS A 109 8.56 -11.77 11.83
N SER A 110 8.59 -13.07 12.06
CA SER A 110 9.07 -14.07 11.10
C SER A 110 8.24 -14.04 9.81
N MET A 111 6.91 -14.04 9.93
CA MET A 111 6.01 -14.00 8.78
C MET A 111 6.14 -12.68 8.00
N LEU A 112 6.24 -11.53 8.69
CA LEU A 112 6.42 -10.23 8.05
C LEU A 112 7.73 -10.18 7.25
N ASN A 113 8.85 -10.58 7.88
CA ASN A 113 10.15 -10.62 7.22
C ASN A 113 10.17 -11.57 6.02
N SER A 114 9.50 -12.72 6.12
CA SER A 114 9.37 -13.66 5.00
C SER A 114 8.64 -13.01 3.81
N GLN A 115 7.55 -12.29 4.07
CA GLN A 115 6.81 -11.57 3.02
C GLN A 115 7.67 -10.48 2.37
N LEU A 116 8.35 -9.66 3.17
CA LEU A 116 9.22 -8.59 2.66
C LEU A 116 10.32 -9.14 1.76
N LYS A 117 11.00 -10.24 2.16
CA LYS A 117 12.01 -10.91 1.33
C LYS A 117 11.47 -11.42 -0.02
N ILE A 118 10.21 -11.86 -0.05
CA ILE A 118 9.58 -12.27 -1.31
C ILE A 118 9.32 -11.04 -2.19
N LEU A 119 8.73 -9.98 -1.60
CA LEU A 119 8.41 -8.75 -2.32
C LEU A 119 9.66 -8.08 -2.93
N GLU A 120 10.80 -8.06 -2.21
CA GLU A 120 12.08 -7.56 -2.74
C GLU A 120 12.53 -8.35 -3.98
N LYS A 121 12.34 -9.68 -3.97
CA LYS A 121 12.76 -10.56 -5.08
C LYS A 121 11.86 -10.49 -6.31
N LEU A 122 10.65 -9.97 -6.21
CA LEU A 122 9.72 -9.89 -7.34
C LEU A 122 10.25 -9.01 -8.49
N ASN A 123 11.13 -8.06 -8.17
CA ASN A 123 11.72 -7.11 -9.14
C ASN A 123 10.69 -6.31 -9.96
N ILE A 124 9.53 -6.06 -9.37
CA ILE A 124 8.46 -5.19 -9.87
C ILE A 124 8.17 -4.09 -8.87
N LYS A 125 7.35 -3.12 -9.24
CA LYS A 125 6.92 -2.05 -8.32
C LYS A 125 5.97 -2.62 -7.27
N VAL A 126 6.20 -2.27 -5.99
CA VAL A 126 5.37 -2.67 -4.85
C VAL A 126 5.00 -1.43 -4.05
N ILE A 127 3.72 -1.28 -3.73
CA ILE A 127 3.21 -0.25 -2.83
C ILE A 127 2.67 -0.93 -1.57
N LEU A 128 3.20 -0.54 -0.43
CA LEU A 128 2.74 -0.96 0.89
C LEU A 128 2.08 0.22 1.58
N THR A 129 0.80 0.10 1.94
CA THR A 129 0.20 1.10 2.82
C THR A 129 0.26 0.60 4.26
N ASN A 130 0.63 1.48 5.18
CA ASN A 130 0.78 1.17 6.58
C ASN A 130 -0.03 2.15 7.43
N GLN A 131 -0.85 1.64 8.32
CA GLN A 131 -1.50 2.46 9.33
C GLN A 131 -0.53 2.77 10.46
N VAL A 132 -0.60 3.97 10.98
CA VAL A 132 0.17 4.45 12.14
C VAL A 132 -0.77 4.84 13.27
N PHE A 133 -0.24 4.84 14.48
CA PHE A 133 -0.93 5.36 15.66
C PHE A 133 -0.09 6.48 16.26
N ASP A 134 -0.77 7.44 16.80
CA ASP A 134 -0.13 8.45 17.64
C ASP A 134 0.39 7.78 18.91
N ASN A 135 1.67 7.89 19.17
CA ASN A 135 2.21 7.55 20.47
C ASN A 135 1.90 8.68 21.44
N PHE A 136 1.60 8.33 22.71
CA PHE A 136 1.38 9.28 23.80
C PHE A 136 2.50 10.32 23.97
N ASN A 137 3.67 10.09 23.37
CA ASN A 137 4.84 10.99 23.40
C ASN A 137 4.97 11.89 22.15
N GLY A 138 3.89 12.07 21.37
CA GLY A 138 3.86 12.99 20.22
C GLY A 138 4.60 12.53 18.97
N GLY A 139 5.00 11.26 18.90
CA GLY A 139 5.61 10.65 17.70
C GLY A 139 4.65 9.68 17.03
N VAL A 140 4.65 9.67 15.69
CA VAL A 140 3.88 8.71 14.88
C VAL A 140 4.76 7.49 14.63
N THR A 141 4.43 6.35 15.26
CA THR A 141 5.12 5.08 14.98
C THR A 141 4.14 4.03 14.47
N GLY A 142 4.47 3.45 13.33
CA GLY A 142 3.75 2.28 12.82
C GLY A 142 4.30 1.01 13.45
N VAL A 143 3.45 0.16 14.03
CA VAL A 143 3.88 -1.18 14.42
C VAL A 143 4.28 -1.94 13.16
N GLY A 144 5.59 -2.30 13.07
CA GLY A 144 6.17 -2.95 11.90
C GLY A 144 6.79 -2.00 10.87
N SER A 145 6.69 -0.66 11.00
CA SER A 145 7.31 0.31 10.09
C SER A 145 8.82 0.09 9.98
N TYR A 146 9.51 -0.17 11.08
CA TYR A 146 10.93 -0.48 11.07
C TYR A 146 11.34 -1.57 10.06
N PHE A 147 10.48 -2.58 9.85
CA PHE A 147 10.78 -3.65 8.89
C PHE A 147 10.53 -3.20 7.45
N THR A 148 9.43 -2.48 7.21
CA THR A 148 9.12 -1.96 5.87
C THR A 148 10.10 -0.88 5.46
N ASP A 149 10.53 -0.02 6.38
CA ASP A 149 11.44 1.09 6.10
C ASP A 149 12.83 0.61 5.67
N LYS A 150 13.27 -0.54 6.18
CA LYS A 150 14.55 -1.14 5.77
C LYS A 150 14.61 -1.58 4.30
N VAL A 151 13.48 -2.05 3.76
CA VAL A 151 13.40 -2.62 2.42
C VAL A 151 12.77 -1.66 1.41
N SER A 152 12.17 -0.56 1.87
CA SER A 152 11.53 0.42 0.98
C SER A 152 12.55 1.32 0.32
N ASP A 153 12.44 1.48 -0.99
CA ASP A 153 13.21 2.47 -1.75
C ASP A 153 12.73 3.89 -1.44
N GLU A 154 11.42 4.06 -1.26
CA GLU A 154 10.80 5.31 -0.84
C GLU A 154 9.92 5.11 0.39
N ILE A 155 9.98 6.07 1.29
CA ILE A 155 9.18 6.10 2.53
C ILE A 155 8.42 7.40 2.58
N ILE A 156 7.10 7.32 2.37
CA ILE A 156 6.23 8.48 2.22
C ILE A 156 5.33 8.62 3.43
N GLU A 157 5.52 9.70 4.15
CA GLU A 157 4.60 10.14 5.22
C GLU A 157 3.49 10.98 4.63
N LEU A 158 2.23 10.61 4.90
CA LEU A 158 1.07 11.40 4.54
C LEU A 158 0.45 12.02 5.79
N LYS A 159 0.54 13.34 5.91
CA LYS A 159 -0.16 14.12 6.94
C LYS A 159 -1.58 14.46 6.49
N LYS A 160 -2.47 14.67 7.47
CA LYS A 160 -3.88 14.93 7.19
C LYS A 160 -4.21 16.42 7.30
N GLU A 161 -3.65 17.11 8.28
CA GLU A 161 -3.95 18.51 8.59
C GLU A 161 -2.68 19.29 8.96
N PRO A 162 -2.18 20.18 8.09
CA PRO A 162 -2.51 20.30 6.67
C PRO A 162 -2.09 19.02 5.89
N ARG A 163 -2.72 18.78 4.72
CA ARG A 163 -2.34 17.63 3.89
C ARG A 163 -0.97 17.84 3.28
N LYS A 164 -0.03 16.97 3.68
CA LYS A 164 1.34 16.97 3.16
C LYS A 164 1.76 15.56 2.79
N TRP A 165 2.43 15.46 1.65
CA TRP A 165 3.20 14.31 1.21
C TRP A 165 4.67 14.61 1.51
N ILE A 166 5.34 13.73 2.25
CA ILE A 166 6.73 13.92 2.70
C ILE A 166 7.51 12.66 2.40
N ASN A 167 8.50 12.77 1.50
CA ASN A 167 9.46 11.69 1.31
C ASN A 167 10.53 11.75 2.42
N LYS A 168 10.54 10.76 3.28
CA LYS A 168 11.45 10.73 4.45
C LYS A 168 12.92 10.53 4.09
N LYS A 169 13.19 9.98 2.89
CA LYS A 169 14.57 9.77 2.43
C LYS A 169 15.15 11.02 1.78
N THR A 170 14.40 11.64 0.87
CA THR A 170 14.85 12.83 0.12
C THR A 170 14.58 14.14 0.85
N LYS A 171 13.69 14.13 1.86
CA LYS A 171 13.17 15.31 2.58
C LYS A 171 12.31 16.23 1.71
N GLU A 172 11.90 15.78 0.54
CA GLU A 172 10.96 16.48 -0.31
C GLU A 172 9.59 16.54 0.34
N GLU A 173 8.96 17.71 0.33
CA GLU A 173 7.61 17.93 0.83
C GLU A 173 6.75 18.57 -0.26
N LYS A 174 5.49 18.13 -0.36
CA LYS A 174 4.47 18.70 -1.26
C LYS A 174 3.15 18.80 -0.54
N SER A 175 2.42 19.88 -0.80
CA SER A 175 1.03 20.00 -0.36
C SER A 175 0.09 19.36 -1.38
N PHE A 176 -1.01 18.77 -0.91
CA PHE A 176 -2.00 18.16 -1.79
C PHE A 176 -3.40 18.21 -1.20
N GLU A 177 -4.39 18.01 -2.06
CA GLU A 177 -5.79 17.78 -1.68
C GLU A 177 -6.28 16.43 -2.20
N LEU A 178 -7.26 15.85 -1.51
CA LEU A 178 -8.00 14.69 -1.98
C LEU A 178 -9.31 15.17 -2.60
N ILE A 179 -9.42 14.98 -3.89
CA ILE A 179 -10.61 15.34 -4.67
C ILE A 179 -11.28 14.07 -5.23
N SER A 180 -12.43 14.21 -5.87
CA SER A 180 -13.13 13.08 -6.46
C SER A 180 -12.26 12.32 -7.49
N SER A 181 -11.51 13.02 -8.30
CA SER A 181 -10.62 12.44 -9.32
C SER A 181 -9.26 11.96 -8.78
N GLY A 182 -9.04 11.97 -7.46
CA GLY A 182 -7.81 11.41 -6.86
C GLY A 182 -7.03 12.40 -6.00
N VAL A 183 -5.76 12.61 -6.34
CA VAL A 183 -4.83 13.52 -5.66
C VAL A 183 -4.63 14.75 -6.53
N PHE A 184 -4.78 15.91 -5.95
CA PHE A 184 -4.47 17.20 -6.56
C PHE A 184 -3.30 17.86 -5.83
N TRP A 185 -2.24 18.18 -6.56
CA TRP A 185 -1.04 18.85 -6.02
C TRP A 185 -1.25 20.36 -5.97
N ILE A 186 -0.81 20.99 -4.85
CA ILE A 186 -0.89 22.44 -4.62
C ILE A 186 0.50 23.05 -4.71
#